data_82adc0c3cacb606cb014a45d5d0ef815
#
_entry.id   82adc0c3cacb606cb014a45d5d0ef815
#
_cell.length_a   1.000
_cell.length_b   1.000
_cell.length_c   1.000
_cell.angle_alpha   90.00
_cell.angle_beta   90.00
_cell.angle_gamma   90.00
#
_symmetry.space_group_name_H-M   'P 1'
#
loop_
_entity.id
_entity.type
_entity.pdbx_description
1 polymer ?
#
loop_
_entity_poly.entity_id
_entity_poly.type
_entity_poly.pdbx_seq_one_letter_code
_entity_poly.pdbx_strand_id
1 'polypeptide(L)'
;MLISCSDSRVDPTDIFHAYPGEMFVLRNVANIVPRGDVETPTPSTAAALEYAVNILGVKVILVMGHESCGGIEGSLNGLEDGYVGAWISHLGPARDRILARGLTGKEAQTELELEGIRMSLQNLMSFDFIAERVREGELVLQGAYFSIISAKLLMMERTGAFSEVSPTTES
;
A
#
# COMPACT_ATOMS: atom_id res chain seq x y z
N MET A 1 -8.64 -7.99 3.70
CA MET A 1 -8.41 -6.58 4.07
C MET A 1 -7.77 -5.85 2.90
N LEU A 2 -8.14 -4.59 2.68
CA LEU A 2 -7.49 -3.73 1.69
C LEU A 2 -6.96 -2.47 2.36
N ILE A 3 -5.72 -2.06 2.00
CA ILE A 3 -5.08 -0.83 2.44
C ILE A 3 -4.86 0.03 1.19
N SER A 4 -5.47 1.21 1.13
CA SER A 4 -5.40 2.09 -0.03
C SER A 4 -5.23 3.56 0.33
N CYS A 5 -4.96 4.38 -0.68
CA CYS A 5 -4.91 5.83 -0.49
C CYS A 5 -6.29 6.41 -0.17
N SER A 6 -6.30 7.52 0.59
CA SER A 6 -7.49 8.33 0.86
C SER A 6 -7.95 9.16 -0.35
N ASP A 7 -7.22 9.13 -1.46
CA ASP A 7 -7.55 9.84 -2.70
C ASP A 7 -8.92 9.39 -3.24
N SER A 8 -9.81 10.36 -3.52
CA SER A 8 -11.19 10.08 -3.95
C SER A 8 -11.30 9.38 -5.30
N ARG A 9 -10.23 9.42 -6.12
CA ARG A 9 -10.18 8.77 -7.44
C ARG A 9 -9.94 7.26 -7.38
N VAL A 10 -9.65 6.72 -6.18
CA VAL A 10 -9.32 5.30 -5.98
C VAL A 10 -10.17 4.70 -4.87
N ASP A 11 -11.48 4.75 -5.03
CA ASP A 11 -12.38 4.10 -4.10
C ASP A 11 -12.32 2.57 -4.31
N PRO A 12 -11.99 1.81 -3.25
CA PRO A 12 -11.88 0.36 -3.39
C PRO A 12 -13.18 -0.34 -3.77
N THR A 13 -14.32 0.17 -3.30
CA THR A 13 -15.61 -0.45 -3.59
C THR A 13 -15.96 -0.34 -5.08
N ASP A 14 -15.61 0.79 -5.70
CA ASP A 14 -15.81 0.98 -7.14
C ASP A 14 -14.83 0.13 -7.97
N ILE A 15 -13.55 0.09 -7.57
CA ILE A 15 -12.52 -0.65 -8.32
C ILE A 15 -12.77 -2.17 -8.30
N PHE A 16 -13.20 -2.69 -7.14
CA PHE A 16 -13.40 -4.15 -6.96
C PHE A 16 -14.88 -4.56 -7.06
N HIS A 17 -15.79 -3.62 -7.33
CA HIS A 17 -17.26 -3.86 -7.34
C HIS A 17 -17.76 -4.57 -6.10
N ALA A 18 -17.20 -4.20 -4.93
CA ALA A 18 -17.49 -4.87 -3.67
C ALA A 18 -18.75 -4.31 -2.99
N TYR A 19 -19.53 -5.20 -2.41
CA TYR A 19 -20.69 -4.84 -1.61
C TYR A 19 -20.32 -4.61 -0.14
N PRO A 20 -21.20 -3.89 0.63
CA PRO A 20 -21.01 -3.73 2.06
C PRO A 20 -20.82 -5.08 2.78
N GLY A 21 -19.77 -5.19 3.59
CA GLY A 21 -19.44 -6.40 4.33
C GLY A 21 -18.40 -7.32 3.67
N GLU A 22 -18.06 -7.13 2.40
CA GLU A 22 -17.11 -8.01 1.70
C GLU A 22 -15.66 -7.65 1.94
N MET A 23 -15.37 -6.38 2.21
CA MET A 23 -14.00 -5.93 2.45
C MET A 23 -13.86 -5.15 3.75
N PHE A 24 -12.80 -5.42 4.49
CA PHE A 24 -12.32 -4.54 5.56
C PHE A 24 -11.30 -3.58 4.98
N VAL A 25 -11.57 -2.27 5.02
CA VAL A 25 -10.80 -1.26 4.29
C VAL A 25 -10.16 -0.27 5.27
N LEU A 26 -8.84 -0.09 5.13
CA LEU A 26 -8.08 0.99 5.75
C LEU A 26 -7.63 1.97 4.67
N ARG A 27 -7.93 3.25 4.83
CA ARG A 27 -7.47 4.30 3.92
C ARG A 27 -6.63 5.33 4.66
N ASN A 28 -5.47 5.67 4.09
CA ASN A 28 -4.60 6.73 4.59
C ASN A 28 -3.87 7.42 3.43
N VAL A 29 -3.16 8.51 3.70
CA VAL A 29 -2.38 9.20 2.68
C VAL A 29 -1.28 8.28 2.15
N ALA A 30 -1.25 8.05 0.83
CA ALA A 30 -0.26 7.24 0.11
C ALA A 30 -0.19 5.74 0.52
N ASN A 31 -1.30 5.16 1.02
CA ASN A 31 -1.39 3.72 1.37
C ASN A 31 -0.20 3.18 2.18
N ILE A 32 0.36 4.00 3.05
CA ILE A 32 1.55 3.67 3.83
C ILE A 32 1.19 2.74 5.00
N VAL A 33 1.98 1.70 5.17
CA VAL A 33 2.02 0.92 6.40
C VAL A 33 3.34 1.23 7.11
N PRO A 34 3.32 1.95 8.23
CA PRO A 34 4.50 2.13 9.07
C PRO A 34 4.94 0.81 9.70
N ARG A 35 6.20 0.74 10.13
CA ARG A 35 6.70 -0.44 10.87
C ARG A 35 5.97 -0.61 12.20
N GLY A 36 5.73 -1.85 12.59
CA GLY A 36 5.10 -2.23 13.86
C GLY A 36 6.10 -2.42 15.02
N ASP A 37 7.37 -2.66 14.69
CA ASP A 37 8.45 -2.94 15.65
C ASP A 37 9.20 -1.67 16.14
N VAL A 38 8.54 -0.52 16.08
CA VAL A 38 9.06 0.76 16.60
C VAL A 38 8.47 1.08 17.98
N GLU A 39 9.16 1.89 18.77
CA GLU A 39 8.73 2.26 20.14
C GLU A 39 7.34 2.91 20.18
N THR A 40 6.96 3.64 19.15
CA THR A 40 5.63 4.26 19.01
C THR A 40 5.01 3.89 17.67
N PRO A 41 4.42 2.68 17.57
CA PRO A 41 3.70 2.30 16.36
C PRO A 41 2.51 3.23 16.14
N THR A 42 2.13 3.44 14.88
CA THR A 42 0.94 4.24 14.54
C THR A 42 -0.33 3.52 15.03
N PRO A 43 -0.97 3.95 16.13
CA PRO A 43 -1.99 3.14 16.80
C PRO A 43 -3.17 2.78 15.91
N SER A 44 -3.61 3.72 15.07
CA SER A 44 -4.75 3.53 14.17
C SER A 44 -4.51 2.43 13.13
N THR A 45 -3.33 2.43 12.51
CA THR A 45 -2.98 1.40 11.52
C THR A 45 -2.79 0.05 12.19
N ALA A 46 -2.06 0.01 13.32
CA ALA A 46 -1.82 -1.22 14.07
C ALA A 46 -3.14 -1.86 14.57
N ALA A 47 -4.05 -1.06 15.11
CA ALA A 47 -5.35 -1.55 15.58
C ALA A 47 -6.20 -2.11 14.43
N ALA A 48 -6.21 -1.47 13.26
CA ALA A 48 -6.93 -1.97 12.09
C ALA A 48 -6.34 -3.30 11.58
N LEU A 49 -5.02 -3.42 11.57
CA LEU A 49 -4.33 -4.66 11.17
C LEU A 49 -4.63 -5.80 12.15
N GLU A 50 -4.50 -5.53 13.46
CA GLU A 50 -4.78 -6.53 14.50
C GLU A 50 -6.24 -6.99 14.44
N TYR A 51 -7.18 -6.06 14.30
CA TYR A 51 -8.60 -6.40 14.18
C TYR A 51 -8.88 -7.27 12.95
N ALA A 52 -8.32 -6.91 11.80
CA ALA A 52 -8.52 -7.66 10.56
C ALA A 52 -7.95 -9.09 10.66
N VAL A 53 -6.76 -9.23 11.21
CA VAL A 53 -6.06 -10.53 11.26
C VAL A 53 -6.56 -11.41 12.41
N ASN A 54 -6.65 -10.85 13.63
CA ASN A 54 -6.94 -11.65 14.81
C ASN A 54 -8.43 -11.80 15.11
N ILE A 55 -9.26 -10.83 14.72
CA ILE A 55 -10.69 -10.86 15.01
C ILE A 55 -11.50 -11.30 13.79
N LEU A 56 -11.26 -10.69 12.62
CA LEU A 56 -11.98 -11.04 11.40
C LEU A 56 -11.39 -12.26 10.67
N GLY A 57 -10.13 -12.62 10.94
CA GLY A 57 -9.48 -13.77 10.32
C GLY A 57 -9.31 -13.64 8.82
N VAL A 58 -9.00 -12.43 8.32
CA VAL A 58 -8.80 -12.19 6.89
C VAL A 58 -7.71 -13.09 6.32
N LYS A 59 -7.89 -13.56 5.08
CA LYS A 59 -6.94 -14.45 4.41
C LYS A 59 -5.98 -13.72 3.47
N VAL A 60 -6.29 -12.47 3.15
CA VAL A 60 -5.48 -11.63 2.27
C VAL A 60 -5.41 -10.21 2.83
N ILE A 61 -4.21 -9.62 2.85
CA ILE A 61 -4.01 -8.19 2.97
C ILE A 61 -3.48 -7.69 1.63
N LEU A 62 -4.26 -6.84 0.97
CA LEU A 62 -3.89 -6.18 -0.27
C LEU A 62 -3.48 -4.73 0.01
N VAL A 63 -2.26 -4.35 -0.39
CA VAL A 63 -1.82 -2.94 -0.39
C VAL A 63 -1.94 -2.40 -1.81
N MET A 64 -2.82 -1.43 -2.01
CA MET A 64 -3.08 -0.83 -3.32
C MET A 64 -2.60 0.62 -3.36
N GLY A 65 -1.56 0.87 -4.16
CA GLY A 65 -1.11 2.20 -4.55
C GLY A 65 -1.81 2.68 -5.83
N HIS A 66 -1.53 3.91 -6.23
CA HIS A 66 -2.16 4.45 -7.44
C HIS A 66 -1.31 5.51 -8.14
N GLU A 67 -1.61 5.73 -9.40
CA GLU A 67 -0.99 6.74 -10.25
C GLU A 67 -1.28 8.17 -9.76
N SER A 68 -0.27 9.03 -9.85
CA SER A 68 -0.34 10.45 -9.50
C SER A 68 -0.80 10.71 -8.06
N CYS A 69 -0.21 9.97 -7.12
CA CYS A 69 -0.49 10.09 -5.69
C CYS A 69 0.14 11.37 -5.11
N GLY A 70 -0.71 12.27 -4.58
CA GLY A 70 -0.24 13.54 -3.99
C GLY A 70 0.66 13.38 -2.77
N GLY A 71 0.49 12.32 -1.97
CA GLY A 71 1.37 12.03 -0.84
C GLY A 71 2.78 11.60 -1.30
N ILE A 72 2.87 10.84 -2.38
CA ILE A 72 4.14 10.46 -3.01
C ILE A 72 4.84 11.68 -3.62
N GLU A 73 4.09 12.52 -4.34
CA GLU A 73 4.59 13.78 -4.91
C GLU A 73 5.12 14.70 -3.82
N GLY A 74 4.38 14.85 -2.70
CA GLY A 74 4.81 15.63 -1.55
C GLY A 74 6.14 15.13 -0.97
N SER A 75 6.32 13.81 -0.86
CA SER A 75 7.58 13.22 -0.41
C SER A 75 8.75 13.53 -1.34
N LEU A 76 8.56 13.42 -2.65
CA LEU A 76 9.58 13.75 -3.65
C LEU A 76 9.96 15.24 -3.65
N ASN A 77 8.98 16.12 -3.41
CA ASN A 77 9.18 17.56 -3.34
C ASN A 77 9.73 18.04 -1.99
N GLY A 78 10.06 17.12 -1.07
CA GLY A 78 10.67 17.45 0.22
C GLY A 78 9.71 18.12 1.22
N LEU A 79 8.42 17.79 1.17
CA LEU A 79 7.45 18.26 2.17
C LEU A 79 7.76 17.57 3.51
N GLU A 80 8.25 18.34 4.49
CA GLU A 80 8.66 17.84 5.81
C GLU A 80 7.80 18.42 6.96
N ASP A 81 7.09 19.51 6.69
CA ASP A 81 6.33 20.23 7.70
C ASP A 81 4.95 19.61 7.99
N GLY A 82 4.51 19.80 9.23
CA GLY A 82 3.18 19.48 9.69
C GLY A 82 2.90 17.97 9.77
N TYR A 83 1.63 17.64 9.92
CA TYR A 83 1.21 16.23 10.04
C TYR A 83 1.42 15.43 8.75
N VAL A 84 1.29 16.06 7.59
CA VAL A 84 1.50 15.40 6.30
C VAL A 84 2.98 15.06 6.13
N GLY A 85 3.89 16.05 6.38
CA GLY A 85 5.33 15.81 6.32
C GLY A 85 5.77 14.68 7.25
N ALA A 86 5.32 14.72 8.51
CA ALA A 86 5.60 13.67 9.49
C ALA A 86 5.09 12.29 9.02
N TRP A 87 3.92 12.23 8.39
CA TRP A 87 3.36 10.97 7.88
C TRP A 87 4.14 10.43 6.68
N ILE A 88 4.36 11.24 5.65
CA ILE A 88 5.05 10.81 4.44
C ILE A 88 6.55 10.60 4.64
N SER A 89 7.13 11.04 5.78
CA SER A 89 8.52 10.73 6.15
C SER A 89 8.81 9.23 6.21
N HIS A 90 7.79 8.40 6.45
CA HIS A 90 7.91 6.94 6.35
C HIS A 90 8.36 6.46 4.96
N LEU A 91 8.14 7.25 3.90
CA LEU A 91 8.64 6.98 2.55
C LEU A 91 10.11 7.34 2.36
N GLY A 92 10.73 8.06 3.31
CA GLY A 92 12.09 8.58 3.19
C GLY A 92 13.11 7.57 2.66
N PRO A 93 13.25 6.38 3.26
CA PRO A 93 14.21 5.38 2.77
C PRO A 93 13.95 4.92 1.32
N ALA A 94 12.70 4.84 0.90
CA ALA A 94 12.33 4.51 -0.48
C ALA A 94 12.65 5.68 -1.42
N ARG A 95 12.24 6.90 -1.06
CA ARG A 95 12.53 8.13 -1.79
C ARG A 95 14.03 8.29 -2.04
N ASP A 96 14.85 8.15 -1.00
CA ASP A 96 16.29 8.37 -1.09
C ASP A 96 16.96 7.38 -2.05
N ARG A 97 16.49 6.12 -2.08
CA ARG A 97 16.96 5.13 -3.08
C ARG A 97 16.56 5.53 -4.52
N ILE A 98 15.36 6.05 -4.73
CA ILE A 98 14.89 6.49 -6.05
C ILE A 98 15.72 7.69 -6.53
N LEU A 99 15.94 8.68 -5.68
CA LEU A 99 16.75 9.87 -6.01
C LEU A 99 18.22 9.53 -6.24
N ALA A 100 18.80 8.60 -5.48
CA ALA A 100 20.16 8.13 -5.67
C ALA A 100 20.39 7.42 -7.04
N ARG A 101 19.32 6.90 -7.67
CA ARG A 101 19.35 6.36 -9.04
C ARG A 101 19.28 7.45 -10.11
N GLY A 102 19.15 8.72 -9.72
CA GLY A 102 19.07 9.86 -10.64
C GLY A 102 17.70 10.02 -11.30
N LEU A 103 16.66 9.35 -10.82
CA LEU A 103 15.29 9.48 -11.34
C LEU A 103 14.68 10.81 -10.93
N THR A 104 13.92 11.42 -11.83
CA THR A 104 13.27 12.71 -11.61
C THR A 104 11.87 12.76 -12.24
N GLY A 105 11.07 13.76 -11.85
CA GLY A 105 9.75 14.01 -12.44
C GLY A 105 8.79 12.81 -12.35
N LYS A 106 8.07 12.56 -13.43
CA LYS A 106 7.04 11.51 -13.47
C LYS A 106 7.63 10.10 -13.27
N GLU A 107 8.84 9.86 -13.75
CA GLU A 107 9.50 8.57 -13.60
C GLU A 107 9.82 8.28 -12.12
N ALA A 108 10.39 9.26 -11.39
CA ALA A 108 10.63 9.14 -9.96
C ALA A 108 9.33 8.94 -9.17
N GLN A 109 8.27 9.65 -9.58
CA GLN A 109 6.96 9.52 -8.94
C GLN A 109 6.39 8.11 -9.10
N THR A 110 6.32 7.59 -10.32
CA THR A 110 5.83 6.23 -10.57
C THR A 110 6.65 5.17 -9.83
N GLU A 111 7.99 5.28 -9.88
CA GLU A 111 8.85 4.34 -9.16
C GLU A 111 8.66 4.41 -7.64
N LEU A 112 8.45 5.60 -7.06
CA LEU A 112 8.18 5.73 -5.63
C LEU A 112 6.78 5.23 -5.25
N GLU A 113 5.79 5.38 -6.11
CA GLU A 113 4.44 4.80 -5.94
C GLU A 113 4.53 3.26 -5.83
N LEU A 114 5.27 2.62 -6.73
CA LEU A 114 5.47 1.17 -6.72
C LEU A 114 6.34 0.71 -5.53
N GLU A 115 7.40 1.44 -5.22
CA GLU A 115 8.28 1.13 -4.10
C GLU A 115 7.59 1.33 -2.74
N GLY A 116 6.69 2.30 -2.63
CA GLY A 116 5.85 2.51 -1.45
C GLY A 116 4.96 1.30 -1.14
N ILE A 117 4.43 0.63 -2.18
CA ILE A 117 3.67 -0.62 -2.03
C ILE A 117 4.59 -1.73 -1.50
N ARG A 118 5.76 -1.94 -2.12
CA ARG A 118 6.74 -2.95 -1.69
C ARG A 118 7.19 -2.73 -0.25
N MET A 119 7.49 -1.48 0.10
CA MET A 119 7.88 -1.10 1.45
C MET A 119 6.75 -1.37 2.46
N SER A 120 5.51 -1.02 2.14
CA SER A 120 4.36 -1.28 3.00
C SER A 120 4.14 -2.78 3.23
N LEU A 121 4.32 -3.61 2.18
CA LEU A 121 4.28 -5.08 2.32
C LEU A 121 5.40 -5.62 3.21
N GLN A 122 6.61 -5.09 3.09
CA GLN A 122 7.73 -5.45 3.97
C GLN A 122 7.46 -5.03 5.42
N ASN A 123 6.90 -3.85 5.63
CA ASN A 123 6.57 -3.33 6.96
C ASN A 123 5.44 -4.14 7.63
N LEU A 124 4.50 -4.71 6.88
CA LEU A 124 3.52 -5.64 7.43
C LEU A 124 4.18 -6.84 8.13
N MET A 125 5.32 -7.31 7.62
CA MET A 125 6.07 -8.42 8.24
C MET A 125 6.77 -8.04 9.56
N SER A 126 6.80 -6.77 9.95
CA SER A 126 7.29 -6.32 11.25
C SER A 126 6.25 -6.44 12.38
N PHE A 127 5.02 -6.83 12.06
CA PHE A 127 3.99 -7.17 13.04
C PHE A 127 4.01 -8.68 13.27
N ASP A 128 4.37 -9.12 14.47
CA ASP A 128 4.55 -10.54 14.79
C ASP A 128 3.34 -11.39 14.43
N PHE A 129 2.13 -10.93 14.75
CA PHE A 129 0.88 -11.65 14.44
C PHE A 129 0.61 -11.80 12.93
N ILE A 130 1.11 -10.89 12.08
CA ILE A 130 1.04 -11.00 10.62
C ILE A 130 2.11 -11.97 10.13
N ALA A 131 3.35 -11.77 10.58
CA ALA A 131 4.48 -12.60 10.16
C ALA A 131 4.28 -14.09 10.48
N GLU A 132 3.67 -14.39 11.63
CA GLU A 132 3.32 -15.75 12.04
C GLU A 132 2.32 -16.38 11.07
N ARG A 133 1.19 -15.71 10.80
CA ARG A 133 0.15 -16.20 9.89
C ARG A 133 0.64 -16.36 8.45
N VAL A 134 1.53 -15.47 8.00
CA VAL A 134 2.15 -15.61 6.66
C VAL A 134 3.06 -16.84 6.62
N ARG A 135 3.88 -17.09 7.64
CA ARG A 135 4.74 -18.27 7.71
C ARG A 135 3.95 -19.58 7.79
N GLU A 136 2.80 -19.57 8.42
CA GLU A 136 1.88 -20.70 8.48
C GLU A 136 1.06 -20.93 7.21
N GLY A 137 1.15 -20.00 6.23
CA GLY A 137 0.38 -20.05 4.99
C GLY A 137 -1.10 -19.70 5.16
N GLU A 138 -1.48 -19.11 6.29
CA GLU A 138 -2.86 -18.73 6.60
C GLU A 138 -3.22 -17.33 6.12
N LEU A 139 -2.21 -16.48 5.82
CA LEU A 139 -2.37 -15.11 5.36
C LEU A 139 -1.47 -14.85 4.16
N VAL A 140 -2.03 -14.23 3.14
CA VAL A 140 -1.31 -13.78 1.94
C VAL A 140 -1.19 -12.26 1.95
N LEU A 141 0.02 -11.75 1.70
CA LEU A 141 0.27 -10.34 1.46
C LEU A 141 0.43 -10.11 -0.04
N GLN A 142 -0.31 -9.16 -0.59
CA GLN A 142 -0.34 -8.88 -2.02
C GLN A 142 -0.25 -7.38 -2.28
N GLY A 143 0.45 -6.99 -3.35
CA GLY A 143 0.52 -5.62 -3.84
C GLY A 143 -0.33 -5.42 -5.08
N ALA A 144 -0.93 -4.23 -5.20
CA ALA A 144 -1.61 -3.80 -6.41
C ALA A 144 -1.30 -2.33 -6.70
N TYR A 145 -1.39 -1.96 -7.97
CA TYR A 145 -1.25 -0.57 -8.42
C TYR A 145 -2.37 -0.24 -9.38
N PHE A 146 -3.09 0.84 -9.10
CA PHE A 146 -4.19 1.30 -9.96
C PHE A 146 -3.75 2.50 -10.79
N SER A 147 -3.76 2.34 -12.13
CA SER A 147 -3.57 3.45 -13.06
C SER A 147 -4.88 4.20 -13.24
N ILE A 148 -4.91 5.44 -12.77
CA ILE A 148 -6.10 6.30 -12.88
C ILE A 148 -6.38 6.66 -14.33
N ILE A 149 -5.32 6.91 -15.12
CA ILE A 149 -5.47 7.34 -16.54
C ILE A 149 -6.06 6.23 -17.40
N SER A 150 -5.61 4.99 -17.21
CA SER A 150 -6.05 3.86 -18.02
C SER A 150 -7.19 3.04 -17.40
N ALA A 151 -7.55 3.33 -16.14
CA ALA A 151 -8.48 2.57 -15.33
C ALA A 151 -8.09 1.06 -15.23
N LYS A 152 -6.78 0.78 -15.13
CA LYS A 152 -6.25 -0.58 -15.09
C LYS A 152 -5.67 -0.89 -13.72
N LEU A 153 -5.94 -2.11 -13.27
CA LEU A 153 -5.35 -2.67 -12.06
C LEU A 153 -4.17 -3.58 -12.46
N LEU A 154 -3.02 -3.30 -11.87
CA LEU A 154 -1.83 -4.12 -11.99
C LEU A 154 -1.59 -4.85 -10.67
N MET A 155 -1.28 -6.13 -10.73
CA MET A 155 -0.94 -6.93 -9.54
C MET A 155 0.58 -7.11 -9.46
N MET A 156 1.09 -7.08 -8.23
CA MET A 156 2.51 -7.35 -8.01
C MET A 156 2.80 -8.84 -8.17
N GLU A 157 3.75 -9.16 -9.02
CA GLU A 157 4.27 -10.51 -9.20
C GLU A 157 5.23 -10.91 -8.08
N ARG A 158 5.58 -12.18 -8.01
CA ARG A 158 6.58 -12.70 -7.05
C ARG A 158 7.97 -12.09 -7.23
N THR A 159 8.26 -11.59 -8.42
CA THR A 159 9.50 -10.86 -8.75
C THR A 159 9.52 -9.43 -8.21
N GLY A 160 8.38 -8.90 -7.75
CA GLY A 160 8.16 -7.51 -7.37
C GLY A 160 7.81 -6.60 -8.55
N ALA A 161 7.74 -7.12 -9.79
CA ALA A 161 7.21 -6.41 -10.94
C ALA A 161 5.69 -6.28 -10.85
N PHE A 162 5.11 -5.34 -11.59
CA PHE A 162 3.66 -5.16 -11.67
C PHE A 162 3.20 -5.44 -13.10
N SER A 163 2.19 -6.31 -13.23
CA SER A 163 1.60 -6.68 -14.51
C SER A 163 0.09 -6.53 -14.49
N GLU A 164 -0.49 -6.23 -15.64
CA GLU A 164 -1.94 -6.07 -15.80
C GLU A 164 -2.64 -7.41 -15.58
N VAL A 165 -3.70 -7.38 -14.78
CA VAL A 165 -4.59 -8.55 -14.62
C VAL A 165 -5.48 -8.63 -15.85
N SER A 166 -5.33 -9.71 -16.61
CA SER A 166 -6.30 -10.03 -17.65
C SER A 166 -7.62 -10.42 -17.01
N PRO A 167 -8.76 -9.87 -17.46
CA PRO A 167 -10.05 -10.31 -16.94
C PRO A 167 -10.18 -11.83 -17.17
N THR A 168 -10.48 -12.55 -16.10
CA THR A 168 -10.86 -13.97 -16.22
C THR A 168 -12.15 -14.00 -17.01
N THR A 169 -12.09 -14.41 -18.26
CA THR A 169 -13.29 -14.78 -19.00
C THR A 169 -13.83 -16.07 -18.37
N GLU A 170 -14.72 -15.90 -17.39
CA GLU A 170 -15.57 -17.03 -17.00
C GLU A 170 -16.44 -17.37 -18.21
N SER A 171 -16.19 -18.55 -18.79
CA SER A 171 -16.99 -19.17 -19.84
C SER A 171 -18.12 -20.01 -19.22
#